data_7cdfd58c945f72ae8f9f2abb589c3c47
#
_entry.id   7cdfd58c945f72ae8f9f2abb589c3c47
#
_cell.length_a   1.000
_cell.length_b   1.000
_cell.length_c   1.000
_cell.angle_alpha   90.00
_cell.angle_beta   90.00
_cell.angle_gamma   90.00
#
_symmetry.space_group_name_H-M   'P 1'
#
loop_
_entity.id
_entity.type
_entity.pdbx_description
1 polymer ?
#
loop_
_entity_poly.entity_id
_entity_poly.type
_entity_poly.pdbx_seq_one_letter_code
_entity_poly.pdbx_strand_id
1 'polypeptide(L)'
;MSDDQFERGLAMRKQVMGEDFVARAYAGVTDFTAPIQTHITRNAWGDVWQRPGLDLQTRSLVTVAMLTALGKQHELEGHVRGALNNGATVQEIQEVLLHATVYCGVPAAVEAFRSAAEVVGAGEAG
;
A
#
# COMPACT_ATOMS: atom_id res chain seq x y z
N MET A 1 16.80 -13.89 -21.25
CA MET A 1 17.29 -13.35 -19.96
C MET A 1 16.13 -13.17 -19.02
N SER A 2 16.30 -13.59 -17.80
CA SER A 2 15.29 -13.33 -16.79
C SER A 2 15.30 -11.83 -16.42
N ASP A 3 14.14 -11.30 -16.10
CA ASP A 3 14.01 -9.94 -15.57
C ASP A 3 14.01 -10.04 -14.04
N ASP A 4 15.20 -10.10 -13.45
CA ASP A 4 15.36 -10.27 -12.01
C ASP A 4 14.71 -9.13 -11.21
N GLN A 5 14.76 -7.93 -11.73
CA GLN A 5 14.14 -6.78 -11.07
C GLN A 5 12.62 -6.94 -11.02
N PHE A 6 12.03 -7.39 -12.11
CA PHE A 6 10.59 -7.68 -12.15
C PHE A 6 10.23 -8.79 -11.16
N GLU A 7 11.00 -9.88 -11.15
CA GLU A 7 10.73 -11.02 -10.28
C GLU A 7 10.83 -10.66 -8.80
N ARG A 8 11.86 -9.89 -8.43
CA ARG A 8 12.00 -9.40 -7.06
C ARG A 8 10.86 -8.45 -6.70
N GLY A 9 10.46 -7.61 -7.64
CA GLY A 9 9.35 -6.69 -7.44
C GLY A 9 8.04 -7.42 -7.24
N LEU A 10 7.79 -8.45 -8.04
CA LEU A 10 6.57 -9.25 -7.91
C LEU A 10 6.52 -9.95 -6.55
N ALA A 11 7.65 -10.53 -6.11
CA ALA A 11 7.72 -11.18 -4.81
C ALA A 11 7.48 -10.19 -3.67
N MET A 12 8.09 -9.01 -3.73
CA MET A 12 7.91 -7.96 -2.72
C MET A 12 6.46 -7.47 -2.69
N ARG A 13 5.87 -7.23 -3.85
CA ARG A 13 4.49 -6.77 -3.95
C ARG A 13 3.53 -7.78 -3.31
N LYS A 14 3.74 -9.07 -3.57
CA LYS A 14 2.94 -10.13 -2.97
C LYS A 14 3.12 -10.20 -1.45
N GLN A 15 4.35 -10.02 -0.99
CA GLN A 15 4.65 -10.03 0.45
C GLN A 15 3.93 -8.89 1.17
N VAL A 16 3.95 -7.69 0.61
CA VAL A 16 3.37 -6.50 1.23
C VAL A 16 1.85 -6.45 1.05
N MET A 17 1.39 -6.59 -0.19
CA MET A 17 -0.02 -6.39 -0.53
C MET A 17 -0.86 -7.65 -0.42
N GLY A 18 -0.23 -8.83 -0.40
CA GLY A 18 -0.91 -10.11 -0.39
C GLY A 18 -1.05 -10.69 -1.79
N GLU A 19 -1.04 -12.02 -1.89
CA GLU A 19 -1.10 -12.71 -3.17
C GLU A 19 -2.42 -12.47 -3.89
N ASP A 20 -3.54 -12.45 -3.15
CA ASP A 20 -4.87 -12.24 -3.74
C ASP A 20 -5.00 -10.85 -4.35
N PHE A 21 -4.47 -9.83 -3.66
CA PHE A 21 -4.46 -8.46 -4.18
C PHE A 21 -3.71 -8.40 -5.51
N VAL A 22 -2.52 -9.00 -5.56
CA VAL A 22 -1.69 -8.99 -6.77
C VAL A 22 -2.35 -9.77 -7.89
N ALA A 23 -2.94 -10.93 -7.57
CA ALA A 23 -3.66 -11.74 -8.55
C ALA A 23 -4.81 -10.95 -9.18
N ARG A 24 -5.58 -10.21 -8.37
CA ARG A 24 -6.66 -9.37 -8.89
C ARG A 24 -6.14 -8.24 -9.77
N ALA A 25 -5.02 -7.62 -9.38
CA ALA A 25 -4.41 -6.56 -10.17
C ALA A 25 -4.02 -7.03 -11.57
N TYR A 26 -3.47 -8.24 -11.66
CA TYR A 26 -3.08 -8.81 -12.95
C TYR A 26 -4.24 -9.41 -13.73
N ALA A 27 -5.26 -9.92 -13.04
CA ALA A 27 -6.44 -10.50 -13.71
C ALA A 27 -7.21 -9.47 -14.53
N GLY A 28 -7.20 -8.20 -14.10
CA GLY A 28 -7.89 -7.12 -14.80
C GLY A 28 -7.06 -6.42 -15.87
N VAL A 29 -5.84 -6.89 -16.14
CA VAL A 29 -4.92 -6.24 -17.08
C VAL A 29 -5.41 -6.41 -18.52
N THR A 30 -5.36 -5.30 -19.26
CA THR A 30 -5.62 -5.27 -20.70
C THR A 30 -4.32 -4.85 -21.40
N ASP A 31 -4.32 -4.88 -22.75
CA ASP A 31 -3.18 -4.39 -23.53
C ASP A 31 -2.87 -2.94 -23.18
N PHE A 32 -3.90 -2.15 -22.88
CA PHE A 32 -3.70 -0.74 -22.52
C PHE A 32 -3.07 -0.59 -21.14
N THR A 33 -3.47 -1.39 -20.16
CA THR A 33 -3.02 -1.23 -18.77
C THR A 33 -1.80 -2.07 -18.43
N ALA A 34 -1.42 -3.05 -19.26
CA ALA A 34 -0.27 -3.89 -18.99
C ALA A 34 1.03 -3.11 -18.74
N PRO A 35 1.35 -2.06 -19.51
CA PRO A 35 2.58 -1.30 -19.28
C PRO A 35 2.70 -0.68 -17.90
N ILE A 36 1.60 -0.17 -17.33
CA ILE A 36 1.69 0.41 -15.97
C ILE A 36 1.91 -0.67 -14.92
N GLN A 37 1.30 -1.84 -15.06
CA GLN A 37 1.52 -2.93 -14.11
C GLN A 37 2.97 -3.43 -14.16
N THR A 38 3.54 -3.57 -15.36
CA THR A 38 4.94 -3.94 -15.52
C THR A 38 5.85 -2.88 -14.92
N HIS A 39 5.57 -1.61 -15.21
CA HIS A 39 6.39 -0.48 -14.74
C HIS A 39 6.41 -0.41 -13.21
N ILE A 40 5.26 -0.47 -12.55
CA ILE A 40 5.20 -0.37 -11.09
C ILE A 40 5.81 -1.61 -10.43
N THR A 41 5.63 -2.78 -10.98
CA THR A 41 6.23 -4.00 -10.44
C THR A 41 7.76 -3.91 -10.49
N ARG A 42 8.32 -3.42 -11.58
CA ARG A 42 9.77 -3.29 -11.71
C ARG A 42 10.34 -2.13 -10.92
N ASN A 43 9.70 -0.96 -10.97
CA ASN A 43 10.31 0.27 -10.49
C ASN A 43 9.87 0.68 -9.09
N ALA A 44 8.61 0.46 -8.73
CA ALA A 44 8.19 0.68 -7.35
C ALA A 44 8.59 -0.52 -6.48
N TRP A 45 8.15 -1.71 -6.85
CA TRP A 45 8.34 -2.90 -6.02
C TRP A 45 9.70 -3.56 -6.21
N GLY A 46 10.26 -3.46 -7.41
CA GLY A 46 11.56 -4.04 -7.74
C GLY A 46 12.75 -3.13 -7.49
N ASP A 47 12.51 -1.86 -7.17
CA ASP A 47 13.56 -0.90 -6.86
C ASP A 47 13.31 -0.23 -5.50
N VAL A 48 12.31 0.65 -5.42
CA VAL A 48 12.11 1.49 -4.22
C VAL A 48 11.81 0.64 -2.98
N TRP A 49 10.90 -0.32 -3.11
CA TRP A 49 10.52 -1.18 -1.99
C TRP A 49 11.62 -2.18 -1.59
N GLN A 50 12.66 -2.34 -2.42
CA GLN A 50 13.82 -3.18 -2.11
C GLN A 50 14.86 -2.45 -1.26
N ARG A 51 14.75 -1.13 -1.15
CA ARG A 51 15.78 -0.32 -0.50
C ARG A 51 15.77 -0.52 1.02
N PRO A 52 16.96 -0.71 1.64
CA PRO A 52 17.02 -0.99 3.08
C PRO A 52 16.97 0.26 3.97
N GLY A 53 16.89 1.45 3.38
CA GLY A 53 16.92 2.72 4.14
C GLY A 53 15.74 2.94 5.05
N LEU A 54 14.59 2.32 4.76
CA LEU A 54 13.43 2.25 5.64
C LEU A 54 13.02 0.79 5.75
N ASP A 55 12.62 0.34 6.93
CA ASP A 55 12.03 -0.98 7.03
C ASP A 55 10.64 -1.01 6.37
N LEU A 56 10.11 -2.19 6.12
CA LEU A 56 8.85 -2.34 5.39
C LEU A 56 7.67 -1.74 6.14
N GLN A 57 7.67 -1.85 7.47
CA GLN A 57 6.62 -1.26 8.30
C GLN A 57 6.60 0.26 8.15
N THR A 58 7.74 0.90 8.30
CA THR A 58 7.86 2.35 8.17
C THR A 58 7.49 2.80 6.76
N ARG A 59 7.96 2.09 5.74
CA ARG A 59 7.65 2.42 4.34
C ARG A 59 6.15 2.34 4.08
N SER A 60 5.49 1.35 4.66
CA SER A 60 4.03 1.21 4.56
C SER A 60 3.29 2.37 5.23
N LEU A 61 3.73 2.78 6.42
CA LEU A 61 3.10 3.90 7.13
C LEU A 61 3.30 5.22 6.40
N VAL A 62 4.47 5.43 5.82
CA VAL A 62 4.75 6.60 4.97
C VAL A 62 3.82 6.61 3.76
N THR A 63 3.63 5.44 3.14
CA THR A 63 2.73 5.33 1.98
C THR A 63 1.30 5.66 2.37
N VAL A 64 0.83 5.16 3.51
CA VAL A 64 -0.52 5.47 4.02
C VAL A 64 -0.69 6.98 4.18
N ALA A 65 0.31 7.67 4.74
CA ALA A 65 0.26 9.12 4.91
C ALA A 65 0.20 9.85 3.56
N MET A 66 1.01 9.44 2.60
CA MET A 66 1.02 10.04 1.26
C MET A 66 -0.30 9.87 0.54
N LEU A 67 -0.88 8.66 0.61
CA LEU A 67 -2.16 8.38 -0.05
C LEU A 67 -3.31 9.13 0.60
N THR A 68 -3.23 9.35 1.91
CA THR A 68 -4.17 10.21 2.64
C THR A 68 -4.12 11.63 2.08
N ALA A 69 -2.92 12.19 1.95
CA ALA A 69 -2.73 13.54 1.42
C ALA A 69 -3.24 13.67 -0.02
N LEU A 70 -3.04 12.64 -0.83
CA LEU A 70 -3.44 12.64 -2.24
C LEU A 70 -4.90 12.26 -2.46
N GLY A 71 -5.60 11.80 -1.43
CA GLY A 71 -7.01 11.40 -1.53
C GLY A 71 -7.24 10.13 -2.34
N LYS A 72 -6.27 9.21 -2.36
CA LYS A 72 -6.35 7.97 -3.14
C LYS A 72 -6.91 6.85 -2.29
N GLN A 73 -8.23 6.82 -2.13
CA GLN A 73 -8.90 5.94 -1.17
C GLN A 73 -8.76 4.45 -1.48
N HIS A 74 -8.85 4.07 -2.74
CA HIS A 74 -8.72 2.67 -3.13
C HIS A 74 -7.30 2.14 -2.82
N GLU A 75 -6.29 2.89 -3.21
CA GLU A 75 -4.89 2.53 -2.94
C GLU A 75 -4.60 2.58 -1.45
N LEU A 76 -5.22 3.51 -0.73
CA LEU A 76 -5.08 3.63 0.72
C LEU A 76 -5.53 2.34 1.43
N GLU A 77 -6.69 1.80 1.05
CA GLU A 77 -7.18 0.55 1.64
C GLU A 77 -6.16 -0.58 1.46
N GLY A 78 -5.61 -0.72 0.26
CA GLY A 78 -4.58 -1.72 -0.02
C GLY A 78 -3.34 -1.54 0.83
N HIS A 79 -2.90 -0.30 1.01
CA HIS A 79 -1.69 -0.01 1.78
C HIS A 79 -1.90 -0.03 3.30
N VAL A 80 -3.12 0.19 3.78
CA VAL A 80 -3.46 -0.07 5.19
C VAL A 80 -3.30 -1.58 5.46
N ARG A 81 -3.82 -2.42 4.58
CA ARG A 81 -3.63 -3.86 4.69
C ARG A 81 -2.15 -4.23 4.60
N GLY A 82 -1.43 -3.61 3.68
CA GLY A 82 0.01 -3.81 3.54
C GLY A 82 0.78 -3.43 4.80
N ALA A 83 0.40 -2.33 5.45
CA ALA A 83 1.01 -1.91 6.71
C ALA A 83 0.79 -2.96 7.80
N LEU A 84 -0.42 -3.49 7.91
CA LEU A 84 -0.72 -4.56 8.86
C LEU A 84 0.09 -5.83 8.53
N ASN A 85 0.20 -6.18 7.26
CA ASN A 85 1.01 -7.33 6.81
C ASN A 85 2.48 -7.16 7.22
N ASN A 86 2.98 -5.93 7.22
CA ASN A 86 4.36 -5.61 7.56
C ASN A 86 4.58 -5.35 9.05
N GLY A 87 3.57 -5.66 9.88
CA GLY A 87 3.70 -5.58 11.32
C GLY A 87 3.30 -4.27 11.97
N ALA A 88 2.76 -3.32 11.21
CA ALA A 88 2.21 -2.12 11.81
C ALA A 88 0.97 -2.46 12.63
N THR A 89 0.79 -1.78 13.73
CA THR A 89 -0.39 -1.96 14.56
C THR A 89 -1.52 -1.06 14.10
N VAL A 90 -2.74 -1.44 14.44
CA VAL A 90 -3.92 -0.58 14.21
C VAL A 90 -3.70 0.79 14.85
N GLN A 91 -3.09 0.81 16.04
CA GLN A 91 -2.82 2.04 16.76
C GLN A 91 -1.82 2.94 16.02
N GLU A 92 -0.78 2.35 15.43
CA GLU A 92 0.18 3.10 14.63
C GLU A 92 -0.46 3.73 13.39
N ILE A 93 -1.33 2.97 12.72
CA ILE A 93 -2.08 3.50 11.57
C ILE A 93 -2.97 4.65 12.01
N GLN A 94 -3.68 4.48 13.14
CA GLN A 94 -4.52 5.52 13.72
C GLN A 94 -3.72 6.79 13.99
N GLU A 95 -2.52 6.67 14.55
CA GLU A 95 -1.67 7.82 14.84
C GLU A 95 -1.20 8.53 13.56
N VAL A 96 -0.89 7.78 12.51
CA VAL A 96 -0.53 8.38 11.22
C VAL A 96 -1.69 9.22 10.68
N LEU A 97 -2.91 8.69 10.74
CA LEU A 97 -4.09 9.39 10.23
C LEU A 97 -4.45 10.60 11.08
N LEU A 98 -4.28 10.51 12.41
CA LEU A 98 -4.46 11.67 13.29
C LEU A 98 -3.45 12.76 12.97
N HIS A 99 -2.20 12.37 12.75
CA HIS A 99 -1.15 13.30 12.34
C HIS A 99 -1.50 14.02 11.05
N ALA A 100 -2.14 13.31 10.12
CA ALA A 100 -2.58 13.85 8.84
C ALA A 100 -3.60 14.98 8.99
N THR A 101 -4.38 15.04 10.08
CA THR A 101 -5.32 16.15 10.29
C THR A 101 -4.62 17.49 10.31
N VAL A 102 -3.39 17.52 10.81
CA VAL A 102 -2.61 18.77 10.96
C VAL A 102 -2.01 19.20 9.61
N TYR A 103 -1.49 18.27 8.84
CA TYR A 103 -0.72 18.58 7.63
C TYR A 103 -1.48 18.40 6.32
N CYS A 104 -2.57 17.59 6.34
CA CYS A 104 -3.36 17.32 5.14
C CYS A 104 -4.78 17.88 5.24
N GLY A 105 -5.21 18.27 6.44
CA GLY A 105 -6.54 18.77 6.69
C GLY A 105 -7.50 17.71 7.20
N VAL A 106 -8.49 18.15 7.98
CA VAL A 106 -9.48 17.27 8.60
C VAL A 106 -10.27 16.47 7.57
N PRO A 107 -10.76 17.05 6.46
CA PRO A 107 -11.53 16.25 5.50
C PRO A 107 -10.75 15.08 4.91
N ALA A 108 -9.49 15.29 4.54
CA ALA A 108 -8.65 14.21 4.02
C ALA A 108 -8.45 13.11 5.04
N ALA A 109 -8.20 13.48 6.30
CA ALA A 109 -8.00 12.51 7.37
C ALA A 109 -9.28 11.73 7.68
N VAL A 110 -10.45 12.40 7.68
CA VAL A 110 -11.74 11.74 7.93
C VAL A 110 -12.02 10.70 6.86
N GLU A 111 -11.79 11.04 5.58
CA GLU A 111 -11.96 10.07 4.48
C GLU A 111 -11.01 8.90 4.64
N ALA A 112 -9.76 9.16 5.02
CA ALA A 112 -8.77 8.11 5.24
C ALA A 112 -9.18 7.19 6.39
N PHE A 113 -9.72 7.75 7.47
CA PHE A 113 -10.25 6.94 8.58
C PHE A 113 -11.38 6.03 8.12
N ARG A 114 -12.28 6.53 7.27
CA ARG A 114 -13.37 5.69 6.73
C ARG A 114 -12.84 4.53 5.92
N SER A 115 -11.90 4.80 5.03
CA SER A 115 -11.29 3.76 4.20
C SER A 115 -10.49 2.77 5.05
N ALA A 116 -9.71 3.26 6.00
CA ALA A 116 -8.93 2.40 6.89
C ALA A 116 -9.83 1.54 7.77
N ALA A 117 -10.95 2.09 8.23
CA ALA A 117 -11.88 1.37 9.09
C ALA A 117 -12.45 0.12 8.39
N GLU A 118 -12.66 0.19 7.08
CA GLU A 118 -13.13 -0.98 6.31
C GLU A 118 -12.13 -2.12 6.39
N VAL A 119 -10.83 -1.82 6.32
CA VAL A 119 -9.77 -2.82 6.39
C VAL A 119 -9.57 -3.32 7.81
N VAL A 120 -9.48 -2.40 8.76
CA VAL A 120 -9.23 -2.70 10.17
C VAL A 120 -10.40 -3.48 10.77
N GLY A 121 -11.64 -3.03 10.49
CA GLY A 121 -12.84 -3.69 10.97
C GLY A 121 -12.96 -5.11 10.43
N ALA A 122 -12.63 -5.34 9.16
CA ALA A 122 -12.63 -6.68 8.57
C ALA A 122 -11.61 -7.60 9.25
N GLY A 123 -10.42 -7.04 9.62
CA GLY A 123 -9.40 -7.79 10.33
C GLY A 123 -9.82 -8.13 11.76
N GLU A 124 -10.46 -7.19 12.44
CA GLU A 124 -10.89 -7.37 13.83
C GLU A 124 -12.11 -8.29 13.94
N ALA A 125 -12.92 -8.37 12.90
CA ALA A 125 -14.10 -9.23 12.87
C ALA A 125 -13.74 -10.72 12.76
N GLY A 126 -12.49 -11.00 12.37
CA GLY A 126 -11.99 -12.37 12.21
C GLY A 126 -11.62 -13.07 13.51
#